data_f5e0be6402173cc285d3d0ac7ed49549
#
_entry.id   f5e0be6402173cc285d3d0ac7ed49549
#
_cell.length_a   1.000
_cell.length_b   1.000
_cell.length_c   1.000
_cell.angle_alpha   90.00
_cell.angle_beta   90.00
_cell.angle_gamma   90.00
#
_symmetry.space_group_name_H-M   'P 1'
#
loop_
_entity.id
_entity.type
_entity.pdbx_description
1 polymer ?
#
loop_
_entity_poly.entity_id
_entity_poly.type
_entity_poly.pdbx_seq_one_letter_code
_entity_poly.pdbx_strand_id
1 'polypeptide(L)'
;MEPHPNRKEYFIKYKHLNIDDLKKEAADLQNDYLKNTKTSEYPKPEFYVSHLKHDTGPKALREIKDEGLKDPSNNDSLSLVWWSLAVRPEEIQSAERRLLEETFPNRTKEQAQRQQSFLLKFASSPAFSEKSRYGSYRFTFTVNEVLEAYRQQICNDMQPVMRVFKTSLYKKEVMYVVLVHSPNDNNNKIYNFEQYPILPDEPNPICAYKDGCFIWRPQAMCGEKRYMYKKDEVNNLAEVEGPFGPPYCVWDHVVLALHVKSGQKLKFNSDDLRKNLSFCERDAVIVKSEDCFINYEEAQELVTSLWPLKKEGEEKDSPMQSMAGLTLLERKRPQDD
;
A
#
# COMPACT_ATOMS: atom_id res chain seq x y z
N MET A 1 3.83 19.81 -13.57
CA MET A 1 3.26 18.42 -13.59
C MET A 1 2.47 18.21 -14.86
N GLU A 2 2.55 17.03 -15.48
CA GLU A 2 1.81 16.67 -16.69
C GLU A 2 0.39 16.20 -16.31
N PRO A 3 -0.67 16.64 -17.03
CA PRO A 3 -2.02 16.13 -16.84
C PRO A 3 -2.15 14.71 -17.44
N HIS A 4 -2.86 13.83 -16.73
CA HIS A 4 -3.24 12.55 -17.32
C HIS A 4 -4.38 12.76 -18.35
N PRO A 5 -4.27 12.26 -19.58
CA PRO A 5 -5.23 12.58 -20.65
C PRO A 5 -6.68 12.17 -20.34
N ASN A 6 -6.89 11.16 -19.51
CA ASN A 6 -8.21 10.59 -19.23
C ASN A 6 -8.64 10.65 -17.76
N ARG A 7 -7.89 11.33 -16.89
CA ARG A 7 -8.19 11.39 -15.44
C ARG A 7 -7.85 12.79 -14.90
N LYS A 8 -8.51 13.19 -13.83
CA LYS A 8 -8.13 14.38 -13.04
C LYS A 8 -6.90 14.06 -12.15
N GLU A 9 -5.86 13.61 -12.79
CA GLU A 9 -4.60 13.18 -12.18
C GLU A 9 -3.47 13.96 -12.85
N TYR A 10 -2.52 14.38 -12.05
CA TYR A 10 -1.29 15.03 -12.50
C TYR A 10 -0.11 14.17 -12.08
N PHE A 11 0.94 14.12 -12.88
CA PHE A 11 2.12 13.34 -12.52
C PHE A 11 3.41 14.02 -12.97
N ILE A 12 4.49 13.61 -12.34
CA ILE A 12 5.85 13.91 -12.75
C ILE A 12 6.65 12.62 -12.80
N LYS A 13 7.28 12.34 -13.92
CA LYS A 13 8.06 11.12 -14.14
C LYS A 13 9.46 11.22 -13.55
N TYR A 14 10.10 10.07 -13.35
CA TYR A 14 11.51 9.90 -13.00
C TYR A 14 11.89 10.34 -11.58
N LYS A 15 10.97 10.80 -10.78
CA LYS A 15 11.26 11.25 -9.40
C LYS A 15 10.10 11.04 -8.44
N HIS A 16 10.45 10.78 -7.18
CA HIS A 16 9.57 10.91 -6.05
C HIS A 16 9.80 12.30 -5.43
N LEU A 17 8.77 13.12 -5.40
CA LEU A 17 8.84 14.48 -4.87
C LEU A 17 8.45 14.49 -3.40
N ASN A 18 9.27 15.11 -2.55
CA ASN A 18 8.84 15.46 -1.22
C ASN A 18 7.70 16.50 -1.26
N ILE A 19 7.02 16.71 -0.15
CA ILE A 19 5.82 17.54 -0.12
C ILE A 19 6.10 19.01 -0.51
N ASP A 20 7.26 19.55 -0.19
CA ASP A 20 7.60 20.94 -0.50
C ASP A 20 7.90 21.13 -1.99
N ASP A 21 8.61 20.20 -2.59
CA ASP A 21 8.84 20.19 -4.03
C ASP A 21 7.56 19.91 -4.80
N LEU A 22 6.69 19.02 -4.29
CA LEU A 22 5.38 18.77 -4.88
C LEU A 22 4.51 20.03 -4.88
N LYS A 23 4.52 20.81 -3.78
CA LYS A 23 3.81 22.10 -3.70
C LYS A 23 4.31 23.10 -4.74
N LYS A 24 5.63 23.16 -4.98
CA LYS A 24 6.22 24.05 -6.01
C LYS A 24 5.80 23.61 -7.41
N GLU A 25 5.92 22.31 -7.72
CA GLU A 25 5.56 21.75 -9.03
C GLU A 25 4.05 21.81 -9.33
N ALA A 26 3.22 21.84 -8.29
CA ALA A 26 1.76 21.91 -8.40
C ALA A 26 1.20 23.32 -8.17
N ALA A 27 2.04 24.35 -8.09
CA ALA A 27 1.62 25.72 -7.75
C ALA A 27 0.56 26.29 -8.71
N ASP A 28 0.66 25.96 -10.00
CA ASP A 28 -0.29 26.40 -11.03
C ASP A 28 -1.55 25.54 -11.08
N LEU A 29 -1.57 24.40 -10.38
CA LEU A 29 -2.75 23.55 -10.29
C LEU A 29 -3.70 24.12 -9.23
N GLN A 30 -4.99 24.17 -9.58
CA GLN A 30 -6.01 24.53 -8.60
C GLN A 30 -6.27 23.36 -7.65
N ASN A 31 -5.24 22.97 -6.88
CA ASN A 31 -5.34 21.90 -5.90
C ASN A 31 -5.40 22.52 -4.50
N ASP A 32 -6.59 22.62 -3.94
CA ASP A 32 -6.84 23.26 -2.65
C ASP A 32 -6.13 22.56 -1.48
N TYR A 33 -5.78 21.28 -1.62
CA TYR A 33 -5.07 20.52 -0.59
C TYR A 33 -3.60 20.89 -0.47
N LEU A 34 -2.96 21.17 -1.59
CA LEU A 34 -1.56 21.61 -1.62
C LEU A 34 -1.43 23.11 -1.35
N LYS A 35 -2.45 23.91 -1.67
CA LYS A 35 -2.49 25.34 -1.36
C LYS A 35 -2.68 25.62 0.12
N ASN A 36 -3.36 24.74 0.85
CA ASN A 36 -3.59 24.91 2.28
C ASN A 36 -2.31 24.63 3.07
N THR A 37 -1.50 25.66 3.22
CA THR A 37 -0.10 25.61 3.62
C THR A 37 0.15 25.44 5.12
N LYS A 38 -0.87 25.48 5.96
CA LYS A 38 -0.72 25.21 7.39
C LYS A 38 -0.84 23.71 7.66
N THR A 39 0.12 22.96 7.18
CA THR A 39 0.34 21.60 7.70
C THR A 39 0.79 21.75 9.15
N SER A 40 0.01 21.21 10.08
CA SER A 40 0.48 20.99 11.43
C SER A 40 1.76 20.16 11.39
N GLU A 41 2.67 20.45 12.30
CA GLU A 41 3.83 19.61 12.50
C GLU A 41 3.34 18.20 12.83
N TYR A 42 3.79 17.20 12.08
CA TYR A 42 3.48 15.81 12.36
C TYR A 42 4.76 14.99 12.38
N PRO A 43 4.72 13.81 13.00
CA PRO A 43 5.90 12.98 13.12
C PRO A 43 6.42 12.56 11.73
N LYS A 44 7.74 12.38 11.62
CA LYS A 44 8.39 11.89 10.40
C LYS A 44 8.92 10.46 10.64
N PRO A 45 8.04 9.47 10.70
CA PRO A 45 8.45 8.09 10.93
C PRO A 45 9.09 7.49 9.68
N GLU A 46 9.82 6.40 9.90
CA GLU A 46 10.29 5.50 8.86
C GLU A 46 9.62 4.15 9.03
N PHE A 47 8.86 3.71 8.03
CA PHE A 47 8.19 2.40 8.04
C PHE A 47 9.01 1.38 7.25
N TYR A 48 9.24 0.23 7.86
CA TYR A 48 9.74 -0.97 7.19
C TYR A 48 8.55 -1.85 6.86
N VAL A 49 8.15 -1.87 5.59
CA VAL A 49 6.91 -2.49 5.14
C VAL A 49 7.22 -3.80 4.42
N SER A 50 6.73 -4.88 4.99
CA SER A 50 6.96 -6.24 4.51
C SER A 50 5.81 -6.84 3.72
N HIS A 51 4.67 -6.14 3.61
CA HIS A 51 3.46 -6.64 2.94
C HIS A 51 2.94 -5.70 1.87
N LEU A 52 2.36 -6.33 0.85
CA LEU A 52 1.65 -5.68 -0.24
C LEU A 52 0.18 -6.09 -0.22
N LYS A 53 -0.68 -5.19 -0.68
CA LYS A 53 -2.10 -5.47 -0.87
C LYS A 53 -2.56 -5.17 -2.28
N HIS A 54 -3.49 -5.98 -2.75
CA HIS A 54 -4.22 -5.78 -4.00
C HIS A 54 -5.72 -5.85 -3.72
N ASP A 55 -6.38 -4.71 -3.85
CA ASP A 55 -7.82 -4.58 -3.59
C ASP A 55 -8.60 -4.78 -4.90
N THR A 56 -9.72 -5.52 -4.84
CA THR A 56 -10.47 -5.89 -6.04
C THR A 56 -11.96 -6.09 -5.75
N GLY A 57 -12.78 -6.02 -6.82
CA GLY A 57 -14.21 -6.31 -6.75
C GLY A 57 -14.56 -7.75 -7.12
N PRO A 58 -15.86 -8.15 -6.99
CA PRO A 58 -16.32 -9.52 -7.18
C PRO A 58 -16.01 -10.12 -8.57
N LYS A 59 -16.13 -9.31 -9.62
CA LYS A 59 -15.83 -9.77 -10.99
C LYS A 59 -14.36 -10.08 -11.15
N ALA A 60 -13.49 -9.18 -10.74
CA ALA A 60 -12.05 -9.37 -10.87
C ALA A 60 -11.52 -10.46 -9.93
N LEU A 61 -12.16 -10.70 -8.77
CA LEU A 61 -11.84 -11.83 -7.90
C LEU A 61 -11.94 -13.17 -8.64
N ARG A 62 -13.02 -13.40 -9.41
CA ARG A 62 -13.20 -14.58 -10.23
C ARG A 62 -12.10 -14.72 -11.29
N GLU A 63 -11.83 -13.63 -12.00
CA GLU A 63 -10.78 -13.60 -13.02
C GLU A 63 -9.39 -13.87 -12.42
N ILE A 64 -9.07 -13.30 -11.27
CA ILE A 64 -7.78 -13.50 -10.58
C ILE A 64 -7.62 -14.96 -10.18
N LYS A 65 -8.67 -15.58 -9.61
CA LYS A 65 -8.64 -16.99 -9.21
C LYS A 65 -8.37 -17.90 -10.39
N ASP A 66 -9.04 -17.69 -11.52
CA ASP A 66 -9.01 -18.61 -12.67
C ASP A 66 -7.82 -18.31 -13.60
N GLU A 67 -7.47 -17.05 -13.77
CA GLU A 67 -6.52 -16.60 -14.78
C GLU A 67 -5.23 -15.99 -14.20
N GLY A 68 -5.28 -15.41 -13.01
CA GLY A 68 -4.22 -14.60 -12.40
C GLY A 68 -4.44 -13.09 -12.56
N LEU A 69 -3.54 -12.32 -11.96
CA LEU A 69 -3.54 -10.86 -12.05
C LEU A 69 -3.03 -10.41 -13.43
N LYS A 70 -3.77 -9.51 -14.05
CA LYS A 70 -3.43 -8.91 -15.35
C LYS A 70 -3.65 -7.40 -15.33
N ASP A 71 -3.11 -6.72 -16.31
CA ASP A 71 -3.45 -5.31 -16.55
C ASP A 71 -4.95 -5.21 -16.91
N PRO A 72 -5.73 -4.39 -16.20
CA PRO A 72 -7.12 -4.14 -16.57
C PRO A 72 -7.29 -3.28 -17.82
N SER A 73 -6.24 -2.61 -18.30
CA SER A 73 -6.27 -1.78 -19.51
C SER A 73 -5.98 -2.63 -20.76
N ASN A 74 -6.87 -2.57 -21.74
CA ASN A 74 -6.67 -3.21 -23.04
C ASN A 74 -5.86 -2.33 -24.01
N ASN A 75 -5.10 -1.36 -23.52
CA ASN A 75 -4.32 -0.47 -24.35
C ASN A 75 -2.92 -1.05 -24.61
N ASP A 76 -2.37 -0.83 -25.81
CA ASP A 76 -0.99 -1.14 -26.19
C ASP A 76 0.07 -0.31 -25.40
N SER A 77 -0.38 0.46 -24.42
CA SER A 77 0.46 1.16 -23.46
C SER A 77 1.03 0.16 -22.44
N LEU A 78 1.99 0.62 -21.67
CA LEU A 78 2.67 -0.11 -20.61
C LEU A 78 1.68 -0.91 -19.72
N SER A 79 1.69 -2.24 -19.85
CA SER A 79 0.82 -3.14 -19.07
C SER A 79 1.37 -3.33 -17.66
N LEU A 80 0.57 -3.01 -16.64
CA LEU A 80 0.98 -2.96 -15.25
C LEU A 80 0.01 -3.69 -14.32
N VAL A 81 0.56 -4.54 -13.45
CA VAL A 81 -0.15 -5.12 -12.32
C VAL A 81 0.19 -4.30 -11.07
N TRP A 82 -0.83 -3.82 -10.37
CA TRP A 82 -0.69 -2.84 -9.30
C TRP A 82 -0.81 -3.46 -7.93
N TRP A 83 0.14 -3.10 -7.05
CA TRP A 83 0.13 -3.44 -5.63
C TRP A 83 0.36 -2.18 -4.81
N SER A 84 -0.24 -2.11 -3.63
CA SER A 84 0.01 -1.02 -2.67
C SER A 84 0.75 -1.57 -1.46
N LEU A 85 1.54 -0.73 -0.78
CA LEU A 85 2.06 -1.11 0.54
C LEU A 85 0.90 -1.35 1.51
N ALA A 86 1.05 -2.36 2.35
CA ALA A 86 0.14 -2.69 3.44
C ALA A 86 0.91 -2.63 4.75
N VAL A 87 0.78 -1.52 5.49
CA VAL A 87 1.47 -1.34 6.76
C VAL A 87 0.64 -1.96 7.88
N ARG A 88 1.24 -2.89 8.61
CA ARG A 88 0.59 -3.60 9.70
C ARG A 88 0.74 -2.87 11.03
N PRO A 89 -0.12 -3.15 12.02
CA PRO A 89 -0.02 -2.53 13.34
C PRO A 89 1.36 -2.68 13.99
N GLU A 90 2.02 -3.82 13.84
CA GLU A 90 3.35 -4.09 14.40
C GLU A 90 4.43 -3.21 13.74
N GLU A 91 4.28 -2.92 12.45
CA GLU A 91 5.19 -2.04 11.71
C GLU A 91 5.01 -0.59 12.13
N ILE A 92 3.77 -0.16 12.45
CA ILE A 92 3.48 1.16 13.03
C ILE A 92 4.14 1.29 14.41
N GLN A 93 3.95 0.31 15.29
CA GLN A 93 4.56 0.30 16.62
C GLN A 93 6.10 0.31 16.55
N SER A 94 6.65 -0.43 15.61
CA SER A 94 8.10 -0.48 15.39
C SER A 94 8.63 0.87 14.89
N ALA A 95 7.92 1.53 13.97
CA ALA A 95 8.25 2.86 13.49
C ALA A 95 8.16 3.92 14.59
N GLU A 96 7.11 3.84 15.43
CA GLU A 96 6.95 4.71 16.60
C GLU A 96 8.12 4.58 17.57
N ARG A 97 8.54 3.35 17.87
CA ARG A 97 9.68 3.10 18.77
C ARG A 97 10.97 3.70 18.21
N ARG A 98 11.30 3.45 16.93
CA ARG A 98 12.49 4.03 16.30
C ARG A 98 12.47 5.55 16.32
N LEU A 99 11.35 6.15 15.97
CA LEU A 99 11.18 7.60 15.99
C LEU A 99 11.43 8.18 17.39
N LEU A 100 10.95 7.51 18.45
CA LEU A 100 11.16 7.93 19.83
C LEU A 100 12.62 7.75 20.27
N GLU A 101 13.28 6.68 19.86
CA GLU A 101 14.71 6.44 20.14
C GLU A 101 15.59 7.48 19.44
N GLU A 102 15.27 7.87 18.22
CA GLU A 102 15.96 8.93 17.48
C GLU A 102 15.70 10.32 18.09
N THR A 103 14.44 10.59 18.46
CA THR A 103 14.04 11.89 19.01
C THR A 103 14.59 12.12 20.42
N PHE A 104 14.58 11.09 21.24
CA PHE A 104 14.96 11.12 22.65
C PHE A 104 15.97 10.02 23.00
N PRO A 105 17.21 10.07 22.51
CA PRO A 105 18.18 8.98 22.65
C PRO A 105 18.58 8.67 24.11
N ASN A 106 18.42 9.63 25.00
CA ASN A 106 18.78 9.50 26.43
C ASN A 106 17.57 9.24 27.34
N ARG A 107 16.45 8.80 26.78
CA ARG A 107 15.21 8.54 27.53
C ARG A 107 15.38 7.44 28.56
N THR A 108 14.92 7.68 29.79
CA THR A 108 14.92 6.66 30.86
C THR A 108 13.86 5.59 30.64
N LYS A 109 13.96 4.48 31.38
CA LYS A 109 12.94 3.42 31.32
C LYS A 109 11.57 3.94 31.80
N GLU A 110 11.57 4.77 32.84
CA GLU A 110 10.35 5.38 33.40
C GLU A 110 9.68 6.32 32.39
N GLN A 111 10.46 7.13 31.67
CA GLN A 111 9.95 7.96 30.58
C GLN A 111 9.39 7.11 29.43
N ALA A 112 10.07 6.03 29.08
CA ALA A 112 9.60 5.12 28.05
C ALA A 112 8.27 4.43 28.43
N GLN A 113 8.10 4.05 29.72
CA GLN A 113 6.86 3.46 30.21
C GLN A 113 5.68 4.44 30.27
N ARG A 114 5.96 5.73 30.45
CA ARG A 114 4.93 6.79 30.45
C ARG A 114 4.49 7.20 29.05
N GLN A 115 5.24 6.85 28.01
CA GLN A 115 4.91 7.18 26.62
C GLN A 115 3.63 6.47 26.18
N GLN A 116 2.64 7.25 25.80
CA GLN A 116 1.44 6.72 25.16
C GLN A 116 1.67 6.55 23.65
N SER A 117 1.01 5.56 23.05
CA SER A 117 1.05 5.39 21.59
C SER A 117 0.40 6.59 20.89
N PHE A 118 1.06 7.10 19.88
CA PHE A 118 0.66 8.34 19.22
C PHE A 118 0.66 8.25 17.68
N LEU A 119 1.54 7.43 17.11
CA LEU A 119 1.77 7.44 15.66
C LEU A 119 0.53 6.96 14.89
N LEU A 120 -0.26 6.05 15.46
CA LEU A 120 -1.50 5.56 14.84
C LEU A 120 -2.50 6.69 14.58
N LYS A 121 -2.53 7.74 15.41
CA LYS A 121 -3.42 8.90 15.18
C LYS A 121 -3.08 9.69 13.92
N PHE A 122 -1.87 9.58 13.42
CA PHE A 122 -1.40 10.18 12.17
C PHE A 122 -1.45 9.20 10.98
N ALA A 123 -1.66 7.91 11.23
CA ALA A 123 -1.62 6.84 10.22
C ALA A 123 -2.97 6.75 9.48
N SER A 124 -3.27 7.74 8.63
CA SER A 124 -4.55 7.84 7.90
C SER A 124 -4.45 7.58 6.40
N SER A 125 -3.26 7.34 5.87
CA SER A 125 -3.05 6.97 4.47
C SER A 125 -3.74 5.63 4.14
N PRO A 126 -4.15 5.40 2.88
CA PRO A 126 -4.65 4.10 2.43
C PRO A 126 -3.72 2.93 2.73
N ALA A 127 -2.40 3.17 2.91
CA ALA A 127 -1.44 2.14 3.30
C ALA A 127 -1.77 1.51 4.66
N PHE A 128 -2.38 2.27 5.57
CA PHE A 128 -2.77 1.83 6.91
C PHE A 128 -4.23 1.37 7.00
N SER A 129 -5.04 1.68 5.98
CA SER A 129 -6.48 1.45 6.02
C SER A 129 -6.84 -0.01 5.81
N GLU A 130 -7.74 -0.52 6.65
CA GLU A 130 -8.41 -1.80 6.43
C GLU A 130 -9.56 -1.68 5.42
N LYS A 131 -10.10 -0.47 5.21
CA LYS A 131 -11.10 -0.20 4.20
C LYS A 131 -10.49 -0.16 2.81
N SER A 132 -11.30 -0.49 1.81
CA SER A 132 -10.89 -0.51 0.41
C SER A 132 -11.54 0.61 -0.40
N ARG A 133 -10.81 1.08 -1.40
CA ARG A 133 -11.25 2.08 -2.38
C ARG A 133 -11.56 1.46 -3.74
N TYR A 134 -11.28 0.18 -3.92
CA TYR A 134 -11.30 -0.52 -5.20
C TYR A 134 -12.28 -1.69 -5.26
N GLY A 135 -12.75 -2.18 -4.10
CA GLY A 135 -13.72 -3.28 -4.03
C GLY A 135 -13.67 -4.04 -2.71
N SER A 136 -14.58 -4.98 -2.52
CA SER A 136 -14.81 -5.69 -1.25
C SER A 136 -13.78 -6.76 -0.90
N TYR A 137 -12.77 -7.00 -1.74
CA TYR A 137 -11.79 -8.04 -1.50
C TYR A 137 -10.37 -7.51 -1.52
N ARG A 138 -9.54 -8.07 -0.66
CA ARG A 138 -8.12 -7.75 -0.55
C ARG A 138 -7.30 -9.01 -0.51
N PHE A 139 -6.32 -9.10 -1.39
CA PHE A 139 -5.20 -10.02 -1.24
C PHE A 139 -4.07 -9.31 -0.50
N THR A 140 -3.51 -9.96 0.53
CA THR A 140 -2.34 -9.44 1.26
C THR A 140 -1.24 -10.49 1.24
N PHE A 141 -0.17 -10.21 0.53
CA PHE A 141 1.01 -11.07 0.41
C PHE A 141 2.23 -10.36 0.97
N THR A 142 3.23 -11.11 1.38
CA THR A 142 4.54 -10.51 1.66
C THR A 142 5.16 -9.96 0.37
N VAL A 143 6.02 -8.96 0.52
CA VAL A 143 6.81 -8.42 -0.60
C VAL A 143 7.59 -9.55 -1.30
N ASN A 144 8.18 -10.45 -0.50
CA ASN A 144 8.97 -11.57 -1.03
C ASN A 144 8.12 -12.55 -1.84
N GLU A 145 6.89 -12.90 -1.40
CA GLU A 145 6.01 -13.79 -2.16
C GLU A 145 5.63 -13.18 -3.52
N VAL A 146 5.32 -11.88 -3.55
CA VAL A 146 4.97 -11.21 -4.80
C VAL A 146 6.17 -11.12 -5.74
N LEU A 147 7.34 -10.71 -5.23
CA LEU A 147 8.54 -10.56 -6.05
C LEU A 147 9.09 -11.92 -6.51
N GLU A 148 8.97 -12.96 -5.69
CA GLU A 148 9.40 -14.31 -6.08
C GLU A 148 8.50 -14.88 -7.18
N ALA A 149 7.17 -14.73 -7.05
CA ALA A 149 6.24 -15.11 -8.12
C ALA A 149 6.53 -14.33 -9.41
N TYR A 150 6.83 -13.05 -9.32
CA TYR A 150 7.18 -12.20 -10.45
C TYR A 150 8.54 -12.61 -11.07
N ARG A 151 9.54 -12.89 -10.26
CA ARG A 151 10.86 -13.37 -10.67
C ARG A 151 10.75 -14.65 -11.50
N GLN A 152 10.02 -15.64 -11.00
CA GLN A 152 9.86 -16.95 -11.65
C GLN A 152 9.05 -16.85 -12.95
N GLN A 153 7.94 -16.12 -12.94
CA GLN A 153 6.99 -16.15 -14.06
C GLN A 153 7.29 -15.12 -15.14
N ILE A 154 7.88 -13.99 -14.78
CA ILE A 154 8.07 -12.84 -15.68
C ILE A 154 9.55 -12.58 -15.99
N CYS A 155 10.43 -12.79 -15.01
CA CYS A 155 11.85 -12.44 -15.16
C CYS A 155 12.75 -13.63 -15.58
N ASN A 156 12.19 -14.81 -15.85
CA ASN A 156 12.96 -16.02 -16.14
C ASN A 156 14.03 -16.29 -15.07
N ASP A 157 13.61 -16.29 -13.81
CA ASP A 157 14.45 -16.49 -12.61
C ASP A 157 15.52 -15.42 -12.33
N MET A 158 15.58 -14.35 -13.12
CA MET A 158 16.45 -13.21 -12.81
C MET A 158 15.79 -12.27 -11.80
N GLN A 159 16.61 -11.59 -11.01
CA GLN A 159 16.11 -10.60 -10.06
C GLN A 159 15.42 -9.45 -10.80
N PRO A 160 14.18 -9.07 -10.39
CA PRO A 160 13.50 -7.92 -10.97
C PRO A 160 14.27 -6.63 -10.67
N VAL A 161 14.17 -5.67 -11.59
CA VAL A 161 14.73 -4.34 -11.42
C VAL A 161 13.64 -3.41 -10.91
N MET A 162 13.96 -2.63 -9.88
CA MET A 162 13.07 -1.62 -9.31
C MET A 162 13.54 -0.22 -9.67
N ARG A 163 12.61 0.62 -10.09
CA ARG A 163 12.91 1.99 -10.53
C ARG A 163 11.93 3.00 -9.96
N VAL A 164 12.39 4.21 -9.79
CA VAL A 164 11.53 5.36 -9.48
C VAL A 164 10.74 5.72 -10.74
N PHE A 165 9.43 5.44 -10.73
CA PHE A 165 8.60 5.66 -11.92
C PHE A 165 8.08 7.07 -11.98
N LYS A 166 7.26 7.46 -11.01
CA LYS A 166 6.62 8.78 -10.99
C LYS A 166 6.10 9.14 -9.59
N THR A 167 5.87 10.43 -9.38
CA THR A 167 4.96 10.94 -8.36
C THR A 167 3.65 11.31 -9.04
N SER A 168 2.53 10.82 -8.52
CA SER A 168 1.19 11.09 -9.04
C SER A 168 0.38 11.84 -7.99
N LEU A 169 -0.36 12.86 -8.43
CA LEU A 169 -1.27 13.64 -7.59
C LEU A 169 -2.70 13.45 -8.09
N TYR A 170 -3.54 12.84 -7.26
CA TYR A 170 -4.95 12.65 -7.54
C TYR A 170 -5.79 13.19 -6.38
N LYS A 171 -6.47 14.32 -6.58
CA LYS A 171 -7.22 15.00 -5.53
C LYS A 171 -6.31 15.29 -4.31
N LYS A 172 -6.52 14.58 -3.21
CA LYS A 172 -5.84 14.69 -1.91
C LYS A 172 -4.65 13.74 -1.76
N GLU A 173 -4.48 12.86 -2.72
CA GLU A 173 -3.62 11.70 -2.64
C GLU A 173 -2.34 11.94 -3.43
N VAL A 174 -1.24 11.67 -2.78
CA VAL A 174 0.08 11.63 -3.39
C VAL A 174 0.50 10.17 -3.49
N MET A 175 0.74 9.70 -4.70
CA MET A 175 1.10 8.33 -4.95
C MET A 175 2.52 8.25 -5.50
N TYR A 176 3.42 7.64 -4.75
CA TYR A 176 4.78 7.35 -5.16
C TYR A 176 4.82 5.99 -5.84
N VAL A 177 5.12 5.98 -7.11
CA VAL A 177 5.07 4.76 -7.92
C VAL A 177 6.47 4.20 -8.12
N VAL A 178 6.65 2.96 -7.73
CA VAL A 178 7.84 2.13 -8.01
C VAL A 178 7.51 1.24 -9.19
N LEU A 179 8.28 1.34 -10.27
CA LEU A 179 8.21 0.43 -11.40
C LEU A 179 9.08 -0.80 -11.11
N VAL A 180 8.48 -1.97 -11.28
CA VAL A 180 9.18 -3.25 -11.21
C VAL A 180 9.13 -3.90 -12.58
N HIS A 181 10.28 -4.25 -13.15
CA HIS A 181 10.34 -4.84 -14.48
C HIS A 181 11.40 -5.94 -14.59
N SER A 182 11.25 -6.79 -15.61
CA SER A 182 12.27 -7.78 -15.93
C SER A 182 13.54 -7.13 -16.46
N PRO A 183 14.73 -7.56 -16.05
CA PRO A 183 15.99 -7.07 -16.64
C PRO A 183 16.07 -7.31 -18.16
N ASN A 184 15.35 -8.30 -18.68
CA ASN A 184 15.26 -8.57 -20.13
C ASN A 184 14.47 -7.53 -20.90
N ASP A 185 13.70 -6.68 -20.23
CA ASP A 185 12.86 -5.66 -20.89
C ASP A 185 13.65 -4.39 -21.21
N ASN A 186 14.90 -4.25 -20.77
CA ASN A 186 15.75 -3.10 -21.08
C ASN A 186 15.99 -2.90 -22.59
N ASN A 187 15.90 -3.95 -23.39
CA ASN A 187 16.09 -3.90 -24.84
C ASN A 187 14.76 -3.72 -25.60
N ASN A 188 13.67 -3.41 -24.92
CA ASN A 188 12.38 -3.21 -25.57
C ASN A 188 12.37 -1.86 -26.29
N LYS A 189 12.20 -1.88 -27.63
CA LYS A 189 12.12 -0.66 -28.45
C LYS A 189 10.93 0.25 -28.09
N ILE A 190 9.94 -0.28 -27.39
CA ILE A 190 8.72 0.44 -27.01
C ILE A 190 8.89 1.15 -25.66
N TYR A 191 9.61 0.54 -24.72
CA TYR A 191 9.78 1.06 -23.36
C TYR A 191 11.26 1.16 -23.02
N ASN A 192 11.76 2.38 -22.87
CA ASN A 192 13.12 2.59 -22.36
C ASN A 192 13.08 2.73 -20.85
N PHE A 193 13.11 1.58 -20.13
CA PHE A 193 13.10 1.59 -18.67
C PHE A 193 14.39 2.16 -18.06
N GLU A 194 15.49 2.18 -18.79
CA GLU A 194 16.78 2.70 -18.29
C GLU A 194 16.76 4.20 -18.00
N GLN A 195 15.83 4.93 -18.60
CA GLN A 195 15.64 6.36 -18.30
C GLN A 195 15.11 6.61 -16.87
N TYR A 196 14.48 5.62 -16.24
CA TYR A 196 13.98 5.75 -14.87
C TYR A 196 15.08 5.44 -13.89
N PRO A 197 15.34 6.31 -12.87
CA PRO A 197 16.36 6.06 -11.87
C PRO A 197 16.10 4.72 -11.13
N ILE A 198 17.16 4.02 -10.80
CA ILE A 198 17.08 2.82 -9.96
C ILE A 198 16.53 3.24 -8.60
N LEU A 199 15.62 2.42 -8.05
CA LEU A 199 15.16 2.62 -6.68
C LEU A 199 16.33 2.31 -5.74
N PRO A 200 16.68 3.24 -4.83
CA PRO A 200 17.82 3.01 -3.94
C PRO A 200 17.56 1.87 -2.95
N ASP A 201 18.59 1.21 -2.53
CA ASP A 201 18.65 0.26 -1.41
C ASP A 201 18.98 0.94 -0.07
N GLU A 202 19.45 2.18 -0.12
CA GLU A 202 19.65 3.06 1.03
C GLU A 202 18.42 3.96 1.24
N PRO A 203 18.09 4.33 2.50
CA PRO A 203 16.98 5.21 2.79
C PRO A 203 17.12 6.56 2.07
N ASN A 204 16.22 6.83 1.14
CA ASN A 204 16.04 8.17 0.59
C ASN A 204 14.90 8.89 1.33
N PRO A 205 14.59 10.14 1.00
CA PRO A 205 13.54 10.89 1.69
C PRO A 205 12.14 10.27 1.61
N ILE A 206 11.88 9.35 0.65
CA ILE A 206 10.53 8.85 0.40
C ILE A 206 10.45 7.33 0.40
N CYS A 207 11.17 6.65 -0.50
CA CYS A 207 11.06 5.20 -0.65
C CYS A 207 12.38 4.57 -1.06
N ALA A 208 12.72 3.46 -0.42
CA ALA A 208 13.82 2.57 -0.78
C ALA A 208 13.38 1.12 -0.65
N TYR A 209 14.18 0.18 -1.17
CA TYR A 209 13.95 -1.25 -0.97
C TYR A 209 15.23 -1.91 -0.51
N LYS A 210 15.16 -2.61 0.63
CA LYS A 210 16.29 -3.30 1.24
C LYS A 210 15.83 -4.51 2.05
N ASP A 211 16.55 -5.61 1.95
CA ASP A 211 16.36 -6.81 2.77
C ASP A 211 14.91 -7.34 2.80
N GLY A 212 14.23 -7.32 1.65
CA GLY A 212 12.87 -7.82 1.50
C GLY A 212 11.78 -6.88 1.99
N CYS A 213 12.11 -5.65 2.40
CA CYS A 213 11.18 -4.65 2.87
C CYS A 213 11.28 -3.35 2.08
N PHE A 214 10.15 -2.67 1.91
CA PHE A 214 10.14 -1.29 1.50
C PHE A 214 10.35 -0.38 2.70
N ILE A 215 11.31 0.53 2.60
CA ILE A 215 11.53 1.58 3.58
C ILE A 215 10.77 2.81 3.07
N TRP A 216 9.71 3.20 3.78
CA TRP A 216 8.86 4.31 3.39
C TRP A 216 8.86 5.42 4.44
N ARG A 217 9.12 6.64 4.01
CA ARG A 217 9.07 7.87 4.81
C ARG A 217 7.92 8.74 4.32
N PRO A 218 6.75 8.68 4.95
CA PRO A 218 5.60 9.47 4.56
C PRO A 218 5.91 10.96 4.52
N GLN A 219 5.44 11.62 3.48
CA GLN A 219 5.56 13.07 3.34
C GLN A 219 4.31 13.80 3.82
N ALA A 220 3.18 13.09 3.89
CA ALA A 220 1.91 13.61 4.35
C ALA A 220 1.07 12.47 4.96
N MET A 221 0.82 12.54 6.27
CA MET A 221 0.11 11.51 7.02
C MET A 221 -1.27 11.95 7.52
N CYS A 222 -1.71 13.16 7.20
CA CYS A 222 -2.96 13.69 7.70
C CYS A 222 -4.18 13.11 7.02
N GLY A 223 -5.15 12.71 7.80
CA GLY A 223 -6.45 12.19 7.39
C GLY A 223 -7.62 13.05 7.83
N GLU A 224 -8.73 12.37 8.16
CA GLU A 224 -10.00 12.99 8.50
C GLU A 224 -9.94 13.89 9.75
N LYS A 225 -9.00 13.63 10.65
CA LYS A 225 -8.84 14.42 11.89
C LYS A 225 -7.49 15.12 11.89
N ARG A 226 -7.49 16.38 12.26
CA ARG A 226 -6.27 17.16 12.42
C ARG A 226 -5.71 16.97 13.82
N TYR A 227 -4.57 16.32 13.92
CA TYR A 227 -3.79 16.21 15.14
C TYR A 227 -2.52 17.04 15.02
N MET A 228 -2.00 17.52 16.17
CA MET A 228 -0.74 18.22 16.26
C MET A 228 0.25 17.36 17.04
N TYR A 229 1.41 17.14 16.46
CA TYR A 229 2.53 16.47 17.10
C TYR A 229 3.34 17.48 17.91
N LYS A 230 3.61 17.13 19.15
CA LYS A 230 4.46 17.93 20.04
C LYS A 230 5.55 17.08 20.66
N LYS A 231 6.68 17.71 20.91
CA LYS A 231 7.79 17.11 21.66
C LYS A 231 7.85 17.77 23.03
N ASP A 232 7.64 17.00 24.07
CA ASP A 232 7.94 17.43 25.44
C ASP A 232 9.40 17.09 25.74
N GLU A 233 10.27 18.05 25.50
CA GLU A 233 11.72 17.90 25.69
C GLU A 233 12.12 17.81 27.18
N VAL A 234 11.26 18.26 28.09
CA VAL A 234 11.50 18.19 29.54
C VAL A 234 11.32 16.77 30.04
N ASN A 235 10.25 16.11 29.58
CA ASN A 235 9.93 14.74 29.97
C ASN A 235 10.40 13.70 28.95
N ASN A 236 10.95 14.09 27.81
CA ASN A 236 11.31 13.22 26.67
C ASN A 236 10.13 12.37 26.20
N LEU A 237 8.98 13.02 25.99
CA LEU A 237 7.76 12.38 25.53
C LEU A 237 7.29 13.00 24.20
N ALA A 238 6.67 12.16 23.37
CA ALA A 238 5.91 12.61 22.22
C ALA A 238 4.43 12.74 22.61
N GLU A 239 3.85 13.90 22.35
CA GLU A 239 2.47 14.22 22.69
C GLU A 239 1.63 14.47 21.44
N VAL A 240 0.33 14.22 21.55
CA VAL A 240 -0.64 14.50 20.50
C VAL A 240 -1.74 15.37 21.05
N GLU A 241 -1.96 16.48 20.42
CA GLU A 241 -3.10 17.37 20.71
C GLU A 241 -4.12 17.32 19.57
N GLY A 242 -5.38 17.44 19.91
CA GLY A 242 -6.47 17.48 18.99
C GLY A 242 -7.53 16.40 19.21
N PRO A 243 -8.49 16.28 18.30
CA PRO A 243 -8.51 16.86 16.95
C PRO A 243 -8.90 18.35 16.91
N PHE A 244 -8.32 19.09 15.97
CA PHE A 244 -8.58 20.51 15.78
C PHE A 244 -9.22 20.82 14.42
N GLY A 245 -10.35 21.52 14.43
CA GLY A 245 -10.96 22.14 13.25
C GLY A 245 -11.39 21.15 12.15
N PRO A 246 -11.60 21.66 10.93
CA PRO A 246 -12.04 20.85 9.82
C PRO A 246 -10.99 19.83 9.41
N PRO A 247 -11.41 18.67 8.86
CA PRO A 247 -10.49 17.63 8.42
C PRO A 247 -9.47 18.16 7.41
N TYR A 248 -8.23 17.81 7.60
CA TYR A 248 -7.14 18.11 6.69
C TYR A 248 -6.71 16.81 6.01
N CYS A 249 -6.76 16.82 4.70
CA CYS A 249 -6.55 15.59 3.96
C CYS A 249 -5.50 15.78 2.88
N VAL A 250 -4.23 15.66 3.25
CA VAL A 250 -3.20 15.23 2.30
C VAL A 250 -2.57 13.98 2.89
N TRP A 251 -2.55 12.92 2.12
CA TRP A 251 -1.85 11.70 2.49
C TRP A 251 -1.13 11.12 1.28
N ASP A 252 -0.02 10.51 1.56
CA ASP A 252 0.76 9.80 0.57
C ASP A 252 0.76 8.29 0.82
N HIS A 253 1.09 7.56 -0.22
CA HIS A 253 1.35 6.13 -0.15
C HIS A 253 2.26 5.69 -1.29
N VAL A 254 2.83 4.50 -1.14
CA VAL A 254 3.68 3.89 -2.16
C VAL A 254 2.92 2.76 -2.84
N VAL A 255 3.00 2.70 -4.16
CA VAL A 255 2.47 1.61 -4.97
C VAL A 255 3.56 1.02 -5.88
N LEU A 256 3.45 -0.26 -6.11
CA LEU A 256 4.28 -0.99 -7.05
C LEU A 256 3.50 -1.22 -8.33
N ALA A 257 4.13 -0.90 -9.45
CA ALA A 257 3.65 -1.15 -10.79
C ALA A 257 4.54 -2.25 -11.42
N LEU A 258 4.09 -3.49 -11.40
CA LEU A 258 4.81 -4.62 -11.96
C LEU A 258 4.51 -4.70 -13.46
N HIS A 259 5.53 -4.50 -14.28
CA HIS A 259 5.41 -4.59 -15.72
C HIS A 259 5.21 -6.06 -16.15
N VAL A 260 4.17 -6.30 -16.92
CA VAL A 260 3.89 -7.59 -17.57
C VAL A 260 3.75 -7.34 -19.08
N LYS A 261 4.17 -8.28 -19.89
CA LYS A 261 3.96 -8.18 -21.34
C LYS A 261 2.46 -8.33 -21.64
N SER A 262 2.02 -7.77 -22.77
CA SER A 262 0.63 -7.91 -23.22
C SER A 262 0.21 -9.39 -23.20
N GLY A 263 -0.89 -9.68 -22.52
CA GLY A 263 -1.41 -11.05 -22.35
C GLY A 263 -0.74 -11.88 -21.26
N GLN A 264 0.36 -11.45 -20.68
CA GLN A 264 0.95 -12.11 -19.50
C GLN A 264 0.13 -11.82 -18.23
N LYS A 265 0.16 -12.78 -17.32
CA LYS A 265 -0.57 -12.75 -16.06
C LYS A 265 0.36 -13.20 -14.94
N LEU A 266 0.24 -12.58 -13.78
CA LEU A 266 0.93 -13.00 -12.57
C LEU A 266 0.00 -13.92 -11.78
N LYS A 267 0.39 -15.18 -11.59
CA LYS A 267 -0.43 -16.21 -10.97
C LYS A 267 0.09 -16.56 -9.57
N PHE A 268 -0.86 -16.82 -8.69
CA PHE A 268 -0.63 -17.44 -7.39
C PHE A 268 -1.44 -18.75 -7.35
N ASN A 269 -1.00 -19.71 -6.57
CA ASN A 269 -1.80 -20.93 -6.44
C ASN A 269 -3.12 -20.63 -5.70
N SER A 270 -4.12 -21.49 -5.92
CA SER A 270 -5.47 -21.26 -5.42
C SER A 270 -5.54 -21.23 -3.89
N ASP A 271 -4.74 -22.04 -3.21
CA ASP A 271 -4.73 -22.11 -1.75
C ASP A 271 -4.07 -20.88 -1.14
N ASP A 272 -2.99 -20.37 -1.76
CA ASP A 272 -2.35 -19.11 -1.34
C ASP A 272 -3.28 -17.92 -1.57
N LEU A 273 -3.98 -17.85 -2.70
CA LEU A 273 -5.00 -16.84 -2.92
C LEU A 273 -6.07 -16.87 -1.82
N ARG A 274 -6.58 -18.07 -1.50
CA ARG A 274 -7.62 -18.24 -0.48
C ARG A 274 -7.12 -17.86 0.92
N LYS A 275 -5.92 -18.27 1.27
CA LYS A 275 -5.29 -17.98 2.57
C LYS A 275 -5.06 -16.48 2.78
N ASN A 276 -4.68 -15.79 1.74
CA ASN A 276 -4.30 -14.36 1.78
C ASN A 276 -5.44 -13.41 1.41
N LEU A 277 -6.67 -13.95 1.25
CA LEU A 277 -7.88 -13.20 0.91
C LEU A 277 -8.62 -12.73 2.18
N SER A 278 -8.98 -11.47 2.22
CA SER A 278 -9.83 -10.88 3.24
C SER A 278 -10.94 -10.03 2.63
N PHE A 279 -12.02 -9.81 3.40
CA PHE A 279 -13.06 -8.85 3.09
C PHE A 279 -12.64 -7.46 3.52
N CYS A 280 -13.04 -6.46 2.73
CA CYS A 280 -12.83 -5.05 3.03
C CYS A 280 -14.16 -4.29 2.97
N GLU A 281 -14.44 -3.54 4.02
CA GLU A 281 -15.47 -2.51 3.95
C GLU A 281 -15.09 -1.42 2.94
N ARG A 282 -16.11 -0.76 2.43
CA ARG A 282 -15.97 0.38 1.55
C ARG A 282 -15.38 1.58 2.28
N ASP A 283 -14.41 2.24 1.68
CA ASP A 283 -13.90 3.53 2.15
C ASP A 283 -14.87 4.68 1.79
N ALA A 284 -14.79 5.80 2.52
CA ALA A 284 -15.54 7.02 2.21
C ALA A 284 -15.18 7.60 0.83
N VAL A 285 -13.95 7.40 0.37
CA VAL A 285 -13.49 7.80 -0.97
C VAL A 285 -13.23 6.58 -1.81
N ILE A 286 -14.03 6.35 -2.84
CA ILE A 286 -13.84 5.24 -3.79
C ILE A 286 -13.22 5.71 -5.11
N VAL A 287 -12.45 4.83 -5.72
CA VAL A 287 -11.81 5.03 -7.04
C VAL A 287 -12.55 4.26 -8.13
N LYS A 288 -13.07 3.09 -7.81
CA LYS A 288 -13.89 2.25 -8.70
C LYS A 288 -15.38 2.54 -8.49
N SER A 289 -16.21 1.98 -9.36
CA SER A 289 -17.66 2.08 -9.30
C SER A 289 -18.25 1.32 -8.09
N GLU A 290 -19.47 1.67 -7.71
CA GLU A 290 -20.22 1.10 -6.59
C GLU A 290 -20.40 -0.43 -6.69
N ASP A 291 -20.54 -0.97 -7.90
CA ASP A 291 -20.70 -2.39 -8.19
C ASP A 291 -19.47 -3.26 -7.85
N CYS A 292 -18.35 -2.62 -7.53
CA CYS A 292 -17.17 -3.31 -6.99
C CYS A 292 -17.31 -3.64 -5.49
N PHE A 293 -18.36 -3.14 -4.82
CA PHE A 293 -18.60 -3.33 -3.40
C PHE A 293 -19.90 -4.10 -3.15
N ILE A 294 -19.78 -5.14 -2.36
CA ILE A 294 -20.91 -5.99 -1.92
C ILE A 294 -20.84 -6.13 -0.40
N ASN A 295 -21.93 -6.56 0.22
CA ASN A 295 -21.96 -6.80 1.65
C ASN A 295 -21.16 -8.05 2.04
N TYR A 296 -20.97 -8.26 3.35
CA TYR A 296 -20.16 -9.34 3.86
C TYR A 296 -20.73 -10.73 3.55
N GLU A 297 -22.04 -10.89 3.64
CA GLU A 297 -22.75 -12.15 3.38
C GLU A 297 -22.57 -12.57 1.92
N GLU A 298 -22.85 -11.66 0.98
CA GLU A 298 -22.65 -11.89 -0.45
C GLU A 298 -21.18 -12.19 -0.78
N ALA A 299 -20.26 -11.47 -0.10
CA ALA A 299 -18.84 -11.69 -0.26
C ALA A 299 -18.42 -13.09 0.20
N GLN A 300 -18.95 -13.56 1.32
CA GLN A 300 -18.66 -14.88 1.86
C GLN A 300 -19.27 -15.99 1.00
N GLU A 301 -20.48 -15.82 0.49
CA GLU A 301 -21.10 -16.75 -0.45
C GLU A 301 -20.28 -16.92 -1.71
N LEU A 302 -19.81 -15.80 -2.29
CA LEU A 302 -18.94 -15.83 -3.46
C LEU A 302 -17.64 -16.59 -3.17
N VAL A 303 -16.97 -16.28 -2.06
CA VAL A 303 -15.73 -16.98 -1.68
C VAL A 303 -15.96 -18.46 -1.48
N THR A 304 -17.05 -18.86 -0.83
CA THR A 304 -17.43 -20.26 -0.64
C THR A 304 -17.68 -20.97 -1.98
N SER A 305 -18.30 -20.29 -2.93
CA SER A 305 -18.53 -20.82 -4.27
C SER A 305 -17.22 -21.00 -5.06
N LEU A 306 -16.26 -20.10 -4.89
CA LEU A 306 -14.97 -20.16 -5.58
C LEU A 306 -13.99 -21.17 -4.95
N TRP A 307 -14.06 -21.35 -3.64
CA TRP A 307 -13.26 -22.30 -2.87
C TRP A 307 -14.16 -23.16 -1.99
N PRO A 308 -14.90 -24.11 -2.60
CA PRO A 308 -15.78 -24.99 -1.84
C PRO A 308 -14.95 -25.83 -0.86
N LEU A 309 -15.48 -26.00 0.35
CA LEU A 309 -14.87 -26.90 1.33
C LEU A 309 -14.86 -28.31 0.73
N LYS A 310 -13.71 -28.96 0.73
CA LYS A 310 -13.62 -30.38 0.36
C LYS A 310 -14.53 -31.15 1.30
N LYS A 311 -15.50 -31.89 0.78
CA LYS A 311 -16.31 -32.82 1.58
C LYS A 311 -15.33 -33.85 2.18
N GLU A 312 -15.33 -33.96 3.52
CA GLU A 312 -14.63 -35.05 4.21
C GLU A 312 -15.20 -36.38 3.68
N GLY A 313 -14.47 -37.07 2.82
CA GLY A 313 -14.91 -38.35 2.26
C GLY A 313 -14.06 -38.94 1.15
N GLU A 314 -13.11 -38.21 0.58
CA GLU A 314 -12.27 -38.71 -0.54
C GLU A 314 -10.76 -38.69 -0.29
N GLU A 315 -10.29 -38.72 0.95
CA GLU A 315 -8.88 -38.98 1.23
C GLU A 315 -8.68 -40.42 1.70
N LYS A 316 -8.22 -41.28 0.79
CA LYS A 316 -7.44 -42.44 1.14
C LYS A 316 -6.01 -41.97 1.47
N ASP A 317 -5.65 -42.19 2.73
CA ASP A 317 -4.30 -42.30 3.27
C ASP A 317 -3.30 -41.17 3.00
N SER A 318 -3.32 -40.14 3.86
CA SER A 318 -2.09 -39.50 4.42
C SER A 318 -2.44 -38.75 5.68
N PRO A 319 -1.68 -38.86 6.79
CA PRO A 319 -1.99 -38.19 8.04
C PRO A 319 -1.48 -36.74 7.97
N MET A 320 -2.32 -35.80 7.63
CA MET A 320 -2.05 -34.38 7.76
C MET A 320 -3.15 -33.70 8.54
N GLN A 321 -2.73 -32.97 9.54
CA GLN A 321 -3.53 -32.32 10.55
C GLN A 321 -4.65 -31.46 9.98
N SER A 322 -5.85 -31.73 10.45
CA SER A 322 -7.07 -30.95 10.27
C SER A 322 -6.87 -29.51 10.75
N MET A 323 -6.86 -28.56 9.84
CA MET A 323 -7.21 -27.17 10.12
C MET A 323 -8.63 -26.91 9.63
N ALA A 324 -9.59 -27.14 10.52
CA ALA A 324 -10.98 -26.77 10.31
C ALA A 324 -11.11 -25.22 10.39
N GLY A 325 -11.84 -24.65 9.41
CA GLY A 325 -12.51 -23.37 9.55
C GLY A 325 -11.70 -22.12 9.27
N LEU A 326 -11.30 -21.89 8.02
CA LEU A 326 -10.95 -20.54 7.56
C LEU A 326 -12.20 -19.85 7.01
N THR A 327 -12.95 -19.21 7.91
CA THR A 327 -13.93 -18.18 7.57
C THR A 327 -13.21 -16.97 6.96
N LEU A 328 -13.86 -16.20 6.12
CA LEU A 328 -13.35 -14.91 5.67
C LEU A 328 -13.07 -14.08 6.94
N LEU A 329 -11.82 -13.72 7.19
CA LEU A 329 -11.46 -13.01 8.41
C LEU A 329 -11.96 -11.57 8.35
N GLU A 330 -13.01 -11.29 9.11
CA GLU A 330 -13.35 -9.92 9.48
C GLU A 330 -12.31 -9.46 10.52
N ARG A 331 -11.42 -8.55 10.13
CA ARG A 331 -10.48 -7.94 11.08
C ARG A 331 -11.27 -6.97 11.96
N LYS A 332 -11.67 -7.42 13.15
CA LYS A 332 -12.29 -6.55 14.16
C LYS A 332 -11.26 -5.51 14.64
N ARG A 333 -11.70 -4.26 14.71
CA ARG A 333 -10.95 -3.19 15.38
C ARG A 333 -10.82 -3.52 16.87
N PRO A 334 -9.73 -3.09 17.54
CA PRO A 334 -9.78 -2.91 18.98
C PRO A 334 -10.90 -1.89 19.28
N GLN A 335 -11.81 -2.23 20.16
CA GLN A 335 -12.76 -1.27 20.70
C GLN A 335 -11.95 -0.22 21.47
N ASP A 336 -12.10 1.03 21.05
CA ASP A 336 -11.63 2.19 21.81
C ASP A 336 -12.53 2.28 23.06
N ASP A 337 -11.96 1.94 24.23
CA ASP A 337 -12.42 2.41 25.53
C ASP A 337 -11.78 3.75 25.87
#